data_fbbcc7dc9379537abf7076e2d263b51d
#
_entry.id   fbbcc7dc9379537abf7076e2d263b51d
#
_cell.length_a   1.000
_cell.length_b   1.000
_cell.length_c   1.000
_cell.angle_alpha   90.00
_cell.angle_beta   90.00
_cell.angle_gamma   90.00
#
_symmetry.space_group_name_H-M   'P 1'
#
loop_
_entity.id
_entity.type
_entity.pdbx_description
1 polymer ?
#
loop_
_entity_poly.entity_id
_entity_poly.type
_entity_poly.pdbx_seq_one_letter_code
_entity_poly.pdbx_strand_id
1 'polypeptide(L)'
;MNVRSRKNKNLRLTNKKTFLGRPIQTEHGPLYIDYLEKMHDTIDLALGEYPRLMAIRVDLRFPKLRNNEKSGNVMTDFLRSLQSQIDHSGKRKKREGSARVHPCKVRIAWVRERSSSINDHYHLVLMFNKDRFNWLGKTQTQQENLGFFIVEAWARVAGVDYEEANGLVHFSKRKNSDSVVIHRLNCNSEDFDDAFDEFFKHISYLAKENTKHFGSGRRNFGHSHK
;
A
#
# COMPACT_ATOMS: atom_id res chain seq x y z
N MET A 1 29.91 4.81 -5.40
CA MET A 1 29.75 3.71 -4.43
C MET A 1 28.38 3.82 -3.76
N ASN A 2 27.63 2.72 -3.67
CA ASN A 2 26.40 2.71 -2.89
C ASN A 2 26.73 2.68 -1.40
N VAL A 3 26.25 3.66 -0.65
CA VAL A 3 26.45 3.73 0.79
C VAL A 3 25.53 2.70 1.45
N ARG A 4 26.05 1.92 2.41
CA ARG A 4 25.23 0.98 3.19
C ARG A 4 24.65 1.66 4.43
N SER A 5 23.45 1.28 4.80
CA SER A 5 22.79 1.80 5.99
C SER A 5 23.54 1.38 7.26
N ARG A 6 23.68 2.35 8.19
CA ARG A 6 24.19 2.06 9.54
C ARG A 6 23.18 1.26 10.38
N LYS A 7 21.88 1.39 10.08
CA LYS A 7 20.79 0.67 10.77
C LYS A 7 20.68 -0.78 10.34
N ASN A 8 21.03 -1.07 9.07
CA ASN A 8 21.07 -2.43 8.53
C ASN A 8 22.09 -2.51 7.38
N LYS A 9 23.25 -3.09 7.66
CA LYS A 9 24.38 -3.17 6.71
C LYS A 9 24.06 -3.98 5.44
N ASN A 10 22.97 -4.77 5.43
CA ASN A 10 22.53 -5.51 4.24
C ASN A 10 21.77 -4.63 3.22
N LEU A 11 21.34 -3.42 3.62
CA LEU A 11 20.57 -2.52 2.78
C LEU A 11 21.43 -1.38 2.25
N ARG A 12 21.24 -1.08 0.96
CA ARG A 12 21.93 0.01 0.22
C ARG A 12 21.10 1.29 0.28
N LEU A 13 21.77 2.43 0.34
CA LEU A 13 21.15 3.75 0.42
C LEU A 13 21.44 4.58 -0.83
N THR A 14 20.51 5.46 -1.18
CA THR A 14 20.67 6.48 -2.20
C THR A 14 20.12 7.83 -1.73
N ASN A 15 20.83 8.91 -2.13
CA ASN A 15 20.38 10.31 -2.04
C ASN A 15 20.16 10.90 -3.45
N LYS A 16 20.24 10.09 -4.50
CA LYS A 16 19.99 10.54 -5.86
C LYS A 16 18.52 10.97 -5.99
N LYS A 17 18.26 11.93 -6.87
CA LYS A 17 16.89 12.40 -7.17
C LYS A 17 16.10 11.45 -8.07
N THR A 18 16.80 10.46 -8.66
CA THR A 18 16.19 9.48 -9.56
C THR A 18 16.65 8.06 -9.22
N PHE A 19 15.80 7.09 -9.53
CA PHE A 19 16.05 5.66 -9.46
C PHE A 19 15.52 5.01 -10.76
N LEU A 20 16.36 4.25 -11.49
CA LEU A 20 16.06 3.71 -12.82
C LEU A 20 15.51 4.77 -13.80
N GLY A 21 16.04 6.00 -13.75
CA GLY A 21 15.56 7.13 -14.53
C GLY A 21 14.31 7.83 -14.00
N ARG A 22 13.60 7.25 -13.06
CA ARG A 22 12.33 7.75 -12.48
C ARG A 22 12.60 8.69 -11.29
N PRO A 23 11.82 9.76 -11.09
CA PRO A 23 11.96 10.65 -9.94
C PRO A 23 11.60 9.95 -8.63
N ILE A 24 12.33 10.28 -7.55
CA ILE A 24 12.08 9.77 -6.18
C ILE A 24 12.17 10.89 -5.15
N GLN A 25 11.51 10.71 -4.01
CA GLN A 25 11.46 11.70 -2.92
C GLN A 25 12.62 11.48 -1.95
N THR A 26 13.61 12.37 -1.96
CA THR A 26 14.76 12.35 -1.03
C THR A 26 14.77 13.50 -0.03
N GLU A 27 13.70 14.31 0.03
CA GLU A 27 13.58 15.47 0.93
C GLU A 27 13.56 15.05 2.40
N HIS A 28 13.22 13.80 2.70
CA HIS A 28 13.16 13.26 4.05
C HIS A 28 14.35 12.36 4.42
N GLY A 29 15.47 12.47 3.67
CA GLY A 29 16.69 11.69 3.88
C GLY A 29 16.88 10.58 2.86
N PRO A 30 17.93 9.74 3.05
CA PRO A 30 18.27 8.68 2.12
C PRO A 30 17.18 7.61 2.05
N LEU A 31 17.06 6.98 0.86
CA LEU A 31 16.13 5.91 0.60
C LEU A 31 16.85 4.57 0.46
N TYR A 32 16.22 3.48 0.89
CA TYR A 32 16.69 2.12 0.66
C TYR A 32 16.51 1.73 -0.80
N ILE A 33 17.62 1.49 -1.51
CA ILE A 33 17.62 1.01 -2.91
C ILE A 33 16.87 -0.32 -3.01
N ASP A 34 17.14 -1.23 -2.08
CA ASP A 34 16.53 -2.57 -2.07
C ASP A 34 14.99 -2.51 -1.93
N TYR A 35 14.45 -1.50 -1.26
CA TYR A 35 13.00 -1.30 -1.17
C TYR A 35 12.45 -0.68 -2.47
N LEU A 36 13.17 0.27 -3.06
CA LEU A 36 12.80 0.86 -4.36
C LEU A 36 12.74 -0.20 -5.47
N GLU A 37 13.75 -1.08 -5.53
CA GLU A 37 13.78 -2.21 -6.47
C GLU A 37 12.52 -3.07 -6.32
N LYS A 38 12.21 -3.50 -5.10
CA LYS A 38 11.06 -4.37 -4.84
C LYS A 38 9.70 -3.70 -5.05
N MET A 39 9.60 -2.39 -4.81
CA MET A 39 8.39 -1.64 -5.16
C MET A 39 8.23 -1.56 -6.68
N HIS A 40 9.31 -1.30 -7.43
CA HIS A 40 9.27 -1.29 -8.89
C HIS A 40 8.87 -2.66 -9.45
N ASP A 41 9.53 -3.74 -9.00
CA ASP A 41 9.18 -5.13 -9.38
C ASP A 41 7.69 -5.44 -9.11
N THR A 42 7.14 -4.89 -8.01
CA THR A 42 5.73 -5.13 -7.66
C THR A 42 4.76 -4.38 -8.58
N ILE A 43 5.14 -3.18 -9.01
CA ILE A 43 4.35 -2.42 -10.00
C ILE A 43 4.38 -3.15 -11.35
N ASP A 44 5.55 -3.59 -11.80
CA ASP A 44 5.70 -4.34 -13.05
C ASP A 44 4.88 -5.63 -13.03
N LEU A 45 4.90 -6.34 -11.90
CA LEU A 45 4.07 -7.53 -11.71
C LEU A 45 2.58 -7.21 -11.81
N ALA A 46 2.14 -6.10 -11.21
CA ALA A 46 0.74 -5.67 -11.26
C ALA A 46 0.30 -5.25 -12.67
N LEU A 47 1.17 -4.51 -13.40
CA LEU A 47 0.92 -4.10 -14.78
C LEU A 47 0.94 -5.28 -15.76
N GLY A 48 1.77 -6.30 -15.49
CA GLY A 48 1.77 -7.55 -16.26
C GLY A 48 0.48 -8.36 -16.11
N GLU A 49 -0.23 -8.23 -14.97
CA GLU A 49 -1.56 -8.85 -14.79
C GLU A 49 -2.69 -8.00 -15.35
N TYR A 50 -2.60 -6.68 -15.19
CA TYR A 50 -3.65 -5.73 -15.58
C TYR A 50 -3.01 -4.50 -16.23
N PRO A 51 -3.22 -4.28 -17.54
CA PRO A 51 -2.64 -3.11 -18.22
C PRO A 51 -3.19 -1.77 -17.72
N ARG A 52 -4.27 -1.81 -16.93
CA ARG A 52 -4.86 -0.65 -16.26
C ARG A 52 -4.93 -0.87 -14.77
N LEU A 53 -4.18 -0.08 -14.00
CA LEU A 53 -4.12 -0.13 -12.55
C LEU A 53 -4.78 1.09 -11.90
N MET A 54 -5.39 0.86 -10.75
CA MET A 54 -5.68 1.86 -9.74
C MET A 54 -4.80 1.58 -8.54
N ALA A 55 -4.06 2.58 -8.08
CA ALA A 55 -3.19 2.46 -6.91
C ALA A 55 -3.48 3.55 -5.88
N ILE A 56 -3.42 3.18 -4.60
CA ILE A 56 -3.62 4.08 -3.47
C ILE A 56 -2.58 3.81 -2.39
N ARG A 57 -2.19 4.87 -1.68
CA ARG A 57 -1.38 4.75 -0.47
C ARG A 57 -2.28 4.80 0.76
N VAL A 58 -2.06 3.87 1.68
CA VAL A 58 -2.84 3.70 2.92
C VAL A 58 -1.90 3.57 4.10
N ASP A 59 -2.22 4.23 5.20
CA ASP A 59 -1.53 4.10 6.47
C ASP A 59 -2.47 3.38 7.46
N LEU A 60 -1.99 2.28 8.06
CA LEU A 60 -2.73 1.46 9.01
C LEU A 60 -2.12 1.59 10.40
N ARG A 61 -2.95 1.92 11.38
CA ARG A 61 -2.53 2.09 12.78
C ARG A 61 -3.25 1.12 13.69
N PHE A 62 -2.60 0.77 14.80
CA PHE A 62 -3.25 0.03 15.88
C PHE A 62 -3.83 0.97 16.94
N PRO A 63 -4.85 0.54 17.70
CA PRO A 63 -5.33 1.26 18.87
C PRO A 63 -4.23 1.51 19.88
N LYS A 64 -4.28 2.65 20.57
CA LYS A 64 -3.20 3.07 21.51
C LYS A 64 -2.97 2.12 22.68
N LEU A 65 -4.02 1.49 23.17
CA LEU A 65 -3.99 0.66 24.39
C LEU A 65 -3.76 -0.84 24.13
N ARG A 66 -3.48 -1.22 22.91
CA ARG A 66 -3.28 -2.62 22.55
C ARG A 66 -1.80 -2.96 22.52
N ASN A 67 -1.36 -3.87 23.39
CA ASN A 67 -0.04 -4.49 23.28
C ASN A 67 0.03 -5.29 21.97
N ASN A 68 0.85 -4.82 21.03
CA ASN A 68 1.05 -5.41 19.70
C ASN A 68 1.89 -6.70 19.75
N GLU A 69 1.62 -7.58 20.68
CA GLU A 69 2.26 -8.89 20.76
C GLU A 69 1.72 -9.91 19.76
N LYS A 70 0.73 -9.52 18.93
CA LYS A 70 0.32 -10.40 17.83
C LYS A 70 1.46 -10.59 16.85
N SER A 71 1.87 -11.84 16.77
CA SER A 71 2.93 -12.43 15.94
C SER A 71 2.91 -11.96 14.47
N GLY A 72 4.05 -12.05 13.86
CA GLY A 72 4.58 -11.74 12.55
C GLY A 72 3.70 -11.69 11.28
N ASN A 73 2.41 -11.93 11.29
CA ASN A 73 1.59 -12.13 10.08
C ASN A 73 0.59 -11.02 9.76
N VAL A 74 0.67 -9.86 10.44
CA VAL A 74 -0.29 -8.75 10.33
C VAL A 74 -0.65 -8.40 8.88
N MET A 75 0.35 -8.20 8.04
CA MET A 75 0.11 -7.82 6.62
C MET A 75 -0.39 -8.98 5.77
N THR A 76 -0.01 -10.20 6.09
CA THR A 76 -0.52 -11.40 5.42
C THR A 76 -2.01 -11.59 5.74
N ASP A 77 -2.39 -11.41 6.99
CA ASP A 77 -3.79 -11.57 7.43
C ASP A 77 -4.67 -10.43 6.88
N PHE A 78 -4.14 -9.19 6.86
CA PHE A 78 -4.79 -8.06 6.22
C PHE A 78 -5.06 -8.33 4.73
N LEU A 79 -4.01 -8.71 3.99
CA LEU A 79 -4.14 -8.97 2.55
C LEU A 79 -5.10 -10.13 2.26
N ARG A 80 -5.04 -11.22 3.06
CA ARG A 80 -5.95 -12.36 2.94
C ARG A 80 -7.40 -11.93 3.18
N SER A 81 -7.66 -11.13 4.22
CA SER A 81 -9.00 -10.62 4.53
C SER A 81 -9.52 -9.71 3.41
N LEU A 82 -8.70 -8.78 2.93
CA LEU A 82 -9.06 -7.87 1.83
C LEU A 82 -9.36 -8.64 0.53
N GLN A 83 -8.47 -9.57 0.14
CA GLN A 83 -8.67 -10.39 -1.07
C GLN A 83 -9.94 -11.23 -0.99
N SER A 84 -10.19 -11.86 0.15
CA SER A 84 -11.40 -12.67 0.37
C SER A 84 -12.68 -11.86 0.19
N GLN A 85 -12.74 -10.63 0.68
CA GLN A 85 -13.90 -9.74 0.52
C GLN A 85 -14.11 -9.34 -0.95
N ILE A 86 -13.02 -9.01 -1.67
CA ILE A 86 -13.05 -8.68 -3.10
C ILE A 86 -13.60 -9.86 -3.91
N ASP A 87 -13.11 -11.06 -3.63
CA ASP A 87 -13.53 -12.29 -4.32
C ASP A 87 -14.99 -12.62 -4.03
N HIS A 88 -15.40 -12.51 -2.76
CA HIS A 88 -16.79 -12.72 -2.35
C HIS A 88 -17.75 -11.73 -3.03
N SER A 89 -17.41 -10.44 -3.01
CA SER A 89 -18.16 -9.40 -3.72
C SER A 89 -18.26 -9.69 -5.23
N GLY A 90 -17.19 -10.20 -5.83
CA GLY A 90 -17.20 -10.59 -7.24
C GLY A 90 -18.15 -11.75 -7.54
N LYS A 91 -18.10 -12.80 -6.71
CA LYS A 91 -19.02 -13.96 -6.82
C LYS A 91 -20.48 -13.55 -6.62
N ARG A 92 -20.75 -12.67 -5.67
CA ARG A 92 -22.11 -12.14 -5.41
C ARG A 92 -22.63 -11.36 -6.61
N LYS A 93 -21.88 -10.39 -7.14
CA LYS A 93 -22.28 -9.61 -8.33
C LYS A 93 -22.58 -10.49 -9.54
N LYS A 94 -21.81 -11.57 -9.76
CA LYS A 94 -22.10 -12.54 -10.82
C LYS A 94 -23.44 -13.25 -10.61
N ARG A 95 -23.76 -13.67 -9.39
CA ARG A 95 -25.04 -14.31 -9.04
C ARG A 95 -26.23 -13.35 -9.18
N GLU A 96 -26.01 -12.06 -8.93
CA GLU A 96 -27.02 -11.00 -9.06
C GLU A 96 -27.18 -10.52 -10.53
N GLY A 97 -26.58 -11.22 -11.50
CA GLY A 97 -26.78 -10.98 -12.93
C GLY A 97 -25.88 -9.90 -13.55
N SER A 98 -24.80 -9.48 -12.85
CA SER A 98 -23.87 -8.55 -13.48
C SER A 98 -23.21 -9.17 -14.71
N ALA A 99 -23.37 -8.52 -15.87
CA ALA A 99 -22.89 -9.02 -17.18
C ALA A 99 -21.37 -9.24 -17.20
N ARG A 100 -20.61 -8.42 -16.47
CA ARG A 100 -19.15 -8.52 -16.43
C ARG A 100 -18.61 -8.14 -15.05
N VAL A 101 -17.84 -9.04 -14.43
CA VAL A 101 -17.09 -8.78 -13.20
C VAL A 101 -15.63 -9.08 -13.46
N HIS A 102 -14.81 -8.02 -13.50
CA HIS A 102 -13.38 -8.16 -13.73
C HIS A 102 -12.70 -8.81 -12.51
N PRO A 103 -11.74 -9.73 -12.72
CA PRO A 103 -10.93 -10.27 -11.64
C PRO A 103 -10.03 -9.18 -11.06
N CYS A 104 -9.71 -9.31 -9.78
CA CYS A 104 -8.79 -8.38 -9.12
C CYS A 104 -8.00 -9.10 -8.04
N LYS A 105 -6.74 -9.42 -8.33
CA LYS A 105 -5.75 -9.84 -7.35
C LYS A 105 -5.05 -8.60 -6.82
N VAL A 106 -5.12 -8.37 -5.53
CA VAL A 106 -4.49 -7.21 -4.90
C VAL A 106 -2.98 -7.40 -4.87
N ARG A 107 -2.24 -6.43 -5.38
CA ARG A 107 -0.79 -6.34 -5.22
C ARG A 107 -0.45 -5.28 -4.19
N ILE A 108 0.56 -5.56 -3.36
CA ILE A 108 0.92 -4.72 -2.21
C ILE A 108 2.43 -4.59 -2.09
N ALA A 109 2.89 -3.39 -1.72
CA ALA A 109 4.17 -3.20 -1.04
C ALA A 109 3.90 -2.41 0.25
N TRP A 110 4.60 -2.75 1.34
CA TRP A 110 4.37 -2.13 2.63
C TRP A 110 5.66 -1.98 3.43
N VAL A 111 5.67 -0.99 4.30
CA VAL A 111 6.71 -0.79 5.30
C VAL A 111 6.10 -0.67 6.67
N ARG A 112 6.81 -1.20 7.66
CA ARG A 112 6.53 -1.01 9.08
C ARG A 112 7.40 0.12 9.61
N GLU A 113 6.78 1.04 10.30
CA GLU A 113 7.45 2.14 10.96
C GLU A 113 7.08 2.16 12.45
N ARG A 114 8.02 2.62 13.26
CA ARG A 114 7.82 2.90 14.67
C ARG A 114 8.45 4.25 14.94
N SER A 115 7.63 5.28 15.02
CA SER A 115 8.09 6.61 15.43
C SER A 115 7.98 6.75 16.95
N SER A 116 7.73 7.91 17.46
CA SER A 116 7.45 8.15 18.90
C SER A 116 6.20 7.46 19.45
N SER A 117 5.42 6.78 18.60
CA SER A 117 4.25 6.00 19.02
C SER A 117 4.67 4.68 19.64
N ILE A 118 3.93 4.24 20.69
CA ILE A 118 4.13 2.94 21.35
C ILE A 118 3.92 1.79 20.38
N ASN A 119 3.01 1.95 19.40
CA ASN A 119 2.60 0.91 18.46
C ASN A 119 3.25 1.07 17.09
N ASP A 120 3.55 -0.07 16.45
CA ASP A 120 3.92 -0.13 15.04
C ASP A 120 2.77 0.42 14.18
N HIS A 121 3.10 1.08 13.09
CA HIS A 121 2.16 1.44 12.04
C HIS A 121 2.71 1.04 10.68
N TYR A 122 1.80 0.80 9.74
CA TYR A 122 2.15 0.30 8.43
C TYR A 122 1.77 1.34 7.38
N HIS A 123 2.72 1.68 6.52
CA HIS A 123 2.46 2.41 5.30
C HIS A 123 2.50 1.44 4.15
N LEU A 124 1.47 1.45 3.33
CA LEU A 124 1.35 0.51 2.23
C LEU A 124 0.85 1.19 0.96
N VAL A 125 1.21 0.62 -0.16
CA VAL A 125 0.58 0.87 -1.44
C VAL A 125 -0.21 -0.38 -1.84
N LEU A 126 -1.48 -0.17 -2.20
CA LEU A 126 -2.37 -1.20 -2.71
C LEU A 126 -2.62 -0.91 -4.19
N MET A 127 -2.50 -1.94 -5.01
CA MET A 127 -2.70 -1.87 -6.46
C MET A 127 -3.80 -2.85 -6.87
N PHE A 128 -4.73 -2.36 -7.66
CA PHE A 128 -5.96 -3.05 -8.06
C PHE A 128 -6.13 -2.99 -9.58
N ASN A 129 -6.84 -3.97 -10.13
CA ASN A 129 -7.38 -3.87 -11.49
C ASN A 129 -8.33 -2.66 -11.57
N LYS A 130 -7.98 -1.65 -12.38
CA LYS A 130 -8.79 -0.42 -12.57
C LYS A 130 -10.18 -0.72 -13.13
N ASP A 131 -10.32 -1.79 -13.89
CA ASP A 131 -11.62 -2.19 -14.46
C ASP A 131 -12.55 -2.80 -13.41
N ARG A 132 -12.00 -3.27 -12.30
CA ARG A 132 -12.77 -3.73 -11.14
C ARG A 132 -13.06 -2.60 -10.17
N PHE A 133 -12.06 -1.74 -9.89
CA PHE A 133 -12.16 -0.63 -8.95
C PHE A 133 -11.54 0.63 -9.55
N ASN A 134 -12.35 1.64 -9.80
CA ASN A 134 -11.91 2.95 -10.30
C ASN A 134 -11.96 4.05 -9.22
N TRP A 135 -12.63 3.75 -8.12
CA TRP A 135 -12.84 4.64 -6.96
C TRP A 135 -12.70 3.89 -5.65
N LEU A 136 -12.31 4.62 -4.61
CA LEU A 136 -12.26 4.10 -3.24
C LEU A 136 -13.67 3.86 -2.68
N GLY A 137 -14.61 4.74 -2.99
CA GLY A 137 -15.91 4.82 -2.32
C GLY A 137 -15.84 5.60 -1.00
N LYS A 138 -16.98 5.76 -0.36
CA LYS A 138 -17.10 6.43 0.95
C LYS A 138 -16.84 5.41 2.06
N THR A 139 -15.92 5.70 2.97
CA THR A 139 -15.61 4.83 4.12
C THR A 139 -16.56 5.06 5.28
N GLN A 140 -17.25 6.21 5.32
CA GLN A 140 -18.23 6.53 6.38
C GLN A 140 -19.55 5.78 6.22
N THR A 141 -19.81 5.21 5.06
CA THR A 141 -21.00 4.39 4.85
C THR A 141 -20.57 2.93 4.80
N GLN A 142 -21.24 2.06 5.56
CA GLN A 142 -20.99 0.61 5.54
C GLN A 142 -21.53 -0.05 4.25
N GLN A 143 -21.58 0.72 3.15
CA GLN A 143 -21.89 0.20 1.82
C GLN A 143 -20.66 -0.47 1.23
N GLU A 144 -20.84 -1.64 0.65
CA GLU A 144 -19.77 -2.39 0.02
C GLU A 144 -19.10 -1.64 -1.14
N ASN A 145 -17.95 -1.08 -0.85
CA ASN A 145 -17.04 -0.45 -1.80
C ASN A 145 -15.60 -0.77 -1.41
N LEU A 146 -14.62 -0.34 -2.16
CA LEU A 146 -13.21 -0.65 -1.89
C LEU A 146 -12.73 -0.09 -0.54
N GLY A 147 -13.16 1.13 -0.19
CA GLY A 147 -12.83 1.74 1.10
C GLY A 147 -13.37 0.93 2.27
N PHE A 148 -14.62 0.49 2.16
CA PHE A 148 -15.23 -0.41 3.15
C PHE A 148 -14.42 -1.71 3.30
N PHE A 149 -14.04 -2.36 2.21
CA PHE A 149 -13.26 -3.61 2.27
C PHE A 149 -11.90 -3.43 2.95
N ILE A 150 -11.23 -2.28 2.72
CA ILE A 150 -9.94 -1.98 3.35
C ILE A 150 -10.10 -1.76 4.85
N VAL A 151 -11.09 -0.97 5.27
CA VAL A 151 -11.37 -0.69 6.68
C VAL A 151 -11.79 -1.98 7.40
N GLU A 152 -12.72 -2.75 6.83
CA GLU A 152 -13.19 -4.02 7.39
C GLU A 152 -12.06 -5.06 7.49
N ALA A 153 -11.16 -5.13 6.49
CA ALA A 153 -10.00 -6.01 6.57
C ALA A 153 -9.07 -5.60 7.72
N TRP A 154 -8.91 -4.30 7.97
CA TRP A 154 -8.12 -3.81 9.09
C TRP A 154 -8.80 -4.02 10.44
N ALA A 155 -10.11 -3.83 10.53
CA ALA A 155 -10.92 -4.10 11.72
C ALA A 155 -10.68 -5.52 12.24
N ARG A 156 -10.75 -6.52 11.35
CA ARG A 156 -10.50 -7.93 11.68
C ARG A 156 -9.10 -8.19 12.20
N VAL A 157 -8.10 -7.57 11.60
CA VAL A 157 -6.68 -7.72 12.01
C VAL A 157 -6.41 -6.96 13.31
N ALA A 158 -6.88 -5.74 13.42
CA ALA A 158 -6.75 -4.94 14.62
C ALA A 158 -7.64 -5.48 15.76
N GLY A 159 -8.70 -6.27 15.46
CA GLY A 159 -9.65 -6.85 16.40
C GLY A 159 -10.44 -5.77 17.11
N VAL A 160 -10.93 -4.82 16.34
CA VAL A 160 -11.80 -3.71 16.74
C VAL A 160 -13.03 -3.71 15.85
N ASP A 161 -14.03 -2.92 16.19
CA ASP A 161 -15.19 -2.72 15.32
C ASP A 161 -14.85 -1.85 14.10
N TYR A 162 -15.81 -1.72 13.17
CA TYR A 162 -15.62 -0.96 11.94
C TYR A 162 -15.37 0.54 12.20
N GLU A 163 -16.11 1.13 13.13
CA GLU A 163 -16.04 2.57 13.42
C GLU A 163 -14.67 2.95 13.99
N GLU A 164 -14.17 2.15 14.94
CA GLU A 164 -12.83 2.33 15.48
C GLU A 164 -11.77 2.13 14.37
N ALA A 165 -11.90 1.07 13.56
CA ALA A 165 -10.98 0.79 12.46
C ALA A 165 -10.96 1.91 11.42
N ASN A 166 -12.11 2.53 11.10
CA ASN A 166 -12.20 3.66 10.17
C ASN A 166 -11.37 4.86 10.65
N GLY A 167 -11.28 5.09 11.95
CA GLY A 167 -10.38 6.08 12.55
C GLY A 167 -8.89 5.70 12.52
N LEU A 168 -8.55 4.42 12.29
CA LEU A 168 -7.19 3.90 12.28
C LEU A 168 -6.64 3.68 10.86
N VAL A 169 -7.47 3.79 9.84
CA VAL A 169 -7.12 3.68 8.41
C VAL A 169 -7.07 5.07 7.79
N HIS A 170 -5.88 5.48 7.33
CA HIS A 170 -5.69 6.80 6.74
C HIS A 170 -5.27 6.68 5.28
N PHE A 171 -6.08 7.22 4.38
CA PHE A 171 -5.76 7.32 2.96
C PHE A 171 -4.95 8.59 2.70
N SER A 172 -3.91 8.50 1.86
CA SER A 172 -3.11 9.67 1.47
C SER A 172 -4.01 10.69 0.78
N LYS A 173 -4.02 11.92 1.28
CA LYS A 173 -4.83 13.02 0.73
C LYS A 173 -3.98 13.98 -0.09
N ARG A 174 -4.59 14.66 -1.04
CA ARG A 174 -3.97 15.77 -1.75
C ARG A 174 -3.69 16.91 -0.79
N LYS A 175 -2.60 17.63 -1.02
CA LYS A 175 -2.26 18.83 -0.21
C LYS A 175 -3.44 19.83 -0.27
N ASN A 176 -3.84 20.32 0.91
CA ASN A 176 -4.95 21.27 1.08
C ASN A 176 -6.31 20.79 0.54
N SER A 177 -6.56 19.49 0.55
CA SER A 177 -7.81 18.90 0.10
C SER A 177 -8.13 17.62 0.89
N ASP A 178 -9.42 17.34 1.06
CA ASP A 178 -9.88 16.06 1.62
C ASP A 178 -9.90 14.91 0.59
N SER A 179 -9.57 15.23 -0.66
CA SER A 179 -9.57 14.25 -1.75
C SER A 179 -8.43 13.25 -1.59
N VAL A 180 -8.75 11.96 -1.63
CA VAL A 180 -7.76 10.88 -1.62
C VAL A 180 -6.94 10.90 -2.90
N VAL A 181 -5.63 10.70 -2.78
CA VAL A 181 -4.74 10.52 -3.93
C VAL A 181 -4.97 9.13 -4.50
N ILE A 182 -5.48 9.08 -5.72
CA ILE A 182 -5.66 7.87 -6.50
C ILE A 182 -4.80 7.98 -7.76
N HIS A 183 -3.84 7.09 -7.90
CA HIS A 183 -3.05 6.96 -9.12
C HIS A 183 -3.74 5.98 -10.08
N ARG A 184 -3.74 6.34 -11.35
CA ARG A 184 -4.30 5.52 -12.43
C ARG A 184 -3.25 5.36 -13.51
N LEU A 185 -2.82 4.12 -13.72
CA LEU A 185 -1.85 3.78 -14.74
C LEU A 185 -2.56 3.04 -15.88
N ASN A 186 -2.20 3.34 -17.12
CA ASN A 186 -2.70 2.65 -18.31
C ASN A 186 -1.53 2.47 -19.27
N CYS A 187 -1.02 1.24 -19.41
CA CYS A 187 0.12 0.94 -20.31
C CYS A 187 -0.11 1.33 -21.78
N ASN A 188 -1.38 1.53 -22.17
CA ASN A 188 -1.74 1.88 -23.55
C ASN A 188 -1.99 3.40 -23.72
N SER A 189 -1.70 4.21 -22.71
CA SER A 189 -1.90 5.66 -22.75
C SER A 189 -0.60 6.38 -23.06
N GLU A 190 -0.66 7.48 -23.81
CA GLU A 190 0.50 8.33 -24.13
C GLU A 190 1.13 8.96 -22.90
N ASP A 191 0.32 9.24 -21.86
CA ASP A 191 0.75 9.81 -20.58
C ASP A 191 1.23 8.74 -19.57
N PHE A 192 1.46 7.48 -19.99
CA PHE A 192 1.82 6.40 -19.08
C PHE A 192 3.08 6.70 -18.28
N ASP A 193 4.12 7.20 -18.92
CA ASP A 193 5.40 7.48 -18.25
C ASP A 193 5.27 8.58 -17.20
N ASP A 194 4.53 9.65 -17.49
CA ASP A 194 4.27 10.74 -16.53
C ASP A 194 3.45 10.24 -15.33
N ALA A 195 2.40 9.45 -15.60
CA ALA A 195 1.57 8.86 -14.55
C ALA A 195 2.37 7.86 -13.67
N PHE A 196 3.25 7.08 -14.29
CA PHE A 196 4.15 6.17 -13.57
C PHE A 196 5.13 6.96 -12.70
N ASP A 197 5.73 8.01 -13.23
CA ASP A 197 6.69 8.86 -12.52
C ASP A 197 6.05 9.55 -11.30
N GLU A 198 4.85 10.12 -11.46
CA GLU A 198 4.09 10.69 -10.35
C GLU A 198 3.80 9.64 -9.28
N PHE A 199 3.31 8.46 -9.69
CA PHE A 199 3.02 7.36 -8.78
C PHE A 199 4.28 6.86 -8.06
N PHE A 200 5.34 6.53 -8.82
CA PHE A 200 6.57 5.99 -8.24
C PHE A 200 7.23 6.99 -7.29
N LYS A 201 7.27 8.28 -7.67
CA LYS A 201 7.73 9.36 -6.79
C LYS A 201 6.94 9.38 -5.49
N HIS A 202 5.60 9.31 -5.55
CA HIS A 202 4.76 9.35 -4.35
C HIS A 202 5.03 8.17 -3.41
N ILE A 203 5.17 6.95 -3.92
CA ILE A 203 5.40 5.77 -3.09
C ILE A 203 6.85 5.59 -2.67
N SER A 204 7.83 6.19 -3.37
CA SER A 204 9.24 6.11 -3.02
C SER A 204 9.52 6.60 -1.59
N TYR A 205 8.66 7.47 -1.04
CA TYR A 205 8.68 7.89 0.35
C TYR A 205 8.67 6.72 1.35
N LEU A 206 8.05 5.59 1.00
CA LEU A 206 8.03 4.39 1.83
C LEU A 206 9.44 3.81 2.05
N ALA A 207 10.36 4.07 1.13
CA ALA A 207 11.75 3.59 1.20
C ALA A 207 12.66 4.43 2.12
N LYS A 208 12.17 5.53 2.74
CA LYS A 208 12.99 6.39 3.62
C LYS A 208 13.61 5.60 4.78
N GLU A 209 14.89 5.90 5.11
CA GLU A 209 15.62 5.24 6.18
C GLU A 209 15.14 5.68 7.58
N ASN A 210 14.81 6.96 7.75
CA ASN A 210 14.70 7.62 9.05
C ASN A 210 13.79 6.91 10.06
N THR A 211 12.66 6.40 9.65
CA THR A 211 11.61 5.84 10.52
C THR A 211 11.65 4.31 10.65
N LYS A 212 12.67 3.67 10.06
CA LYS A 212 12.82 2.20 10.15
C LYS A 212 13.60 1.81 11.39
N HIS A 213 13.06 0.88 12.16
CA HIS A 213 13.68 0.29 13.35
C HIS A 213 13.98 -1.19 13.09
N PHE A 214 15.24 -1.57 13.24
CA PHE A 214 15.72 -2.95 13.08
C PHE A 214 15.99 -3.56 14.47
N GLY A 215 16.15 -4.89 14.52
CA GLY A 215 16.52 -5.60 15.76
C GLY A 215 15.32 -6.21 16.52
N SER A 216 14.08 -5.97 16.09
CA SER A 216 12.87 -6.55 16.74
C SER A 216 12.50 -7.95 16.24
N GLY A 217 13.29 -8.59 15.37
CA GLY A 217 12.95 -9.85 14.71
C GLY A 217 11.80 -9.75 13.68
N ARG A 218 11.16 -8.58 13.55
CA ARG A 218 10.03 -8.36 12.64
C ARG A 218 10.49 -7.71 11.34
N ARG A 219 9.85 -8.08 10.22
CA ARG A 219 10.11 -7.45 8.92
C ARG A 219 9.71 -5.98 8.91
N ASN A 220 10.55 -5.11 8.33
CA ASN A 220 10.25 -3.70 8.11
C ASN A 220 9.72 -3.41 6.72
N PHE A 221 9.79 -4.37 5.81
CA PHE A 221 9.34 -4.27 4.44
C PHE A 221 8.80 -5.61 3.94
N GLY A 222 7.76 -5.56 3.13
CA GLY A 222 7.26 -6.71 2.39
C GLY A 222 6.55 -6.27 1.13
N HIS A 223 6.41 -7.20 0.20
CA HIS A 223 5.78 -6.95 -1.09
C HIS A 223 5.16 -8.23 -1.66
N SER A 224 4.30 -8.07 -2.68
CA SER A 224 3.76 -9.21 -3.42
C SER A 224 4.83 -9.90 -4.27
N HIS A 225 4.78 -11.21 -4.28
CA HIS A 225 5.61 -12.09 -5.13
C HIS A 225 4.75 -12.67 -6.26
N LYS A 226 5.43 -13.27 -7.25
CA LYS A 226 4.80 -14.06 -8.32
C LYS A 226 3.97 -15.20 -7.77
#